data_dd61bf4cc4af383e966b6358d482549b
#
_entry.id   dd61bf4cc4af383e966b6358d482549b
#
_cell.length_a   1.000
_cell.length_b   1.000
_cell.length_c   1.000
_cell.angle_alpha   90.00
_cell.angle_beta   90.00
_cell.angle_gamma   90.00
#
_symmetry.space_group_name_H-M   'P 1'
#
loop_
_entity.id
_entity.type
_entity.pdbx_description
1 polymer ?
#
loop_
_entity_poly.entity_id
_entity_poly.type
_entity_poly.pdbx_seq_one_letter_code
_entity_poly.pdbx_strand_id
1 'polypeptide(L)'
;LNTAIYVGVGTSIILFLKKVARPEMVEYTFNKEGQLAEMDKSEQRSVPQVSIVHVEGELFFGAADLFHDQMRRICEEPNLKIVVLKMRNAHNLDATGVMALEELLLYMGEKGRYLILSEVKADMVRVLKNSGIYEQIEERNIFTDEPSNPTMSTAKALKRAKDHLGDTQADVSIYVDRMRDKTKQGERP
;
A
#
# COMPACT_ATOMS: atom_id res chain seq x y z
N LEU A 1 10.14 -38.51 -25.61
CA LEU A 1 9.03 -37.52 -25.73
C LEU A 1 8.49 -37.14 -24.35
N ASN A 2 8.26 -38.06 -23.46
CA ASN A 2 7.70 -37.81 -22.12
C ASN A 2 8.61 -36.94 -21.25
N THR A 3 9.93 -37.09 -21.32
CA THR A 3 10.88 -36.30 -20.53
C THR A 3 10.82 -34.82 -20.91
N ALA A 4 10.68 -34.50 -22.19
CA ALA A 4 10.55 -33.11 -22.64
C ALA A 4 9.27 -32.41 -22.11
N ILE A 5 8.17 -33.18 -22.01
CA ILE A 5 6.90 -32.69 -21.44
C ILE A 5 7.09 -32.37 -19.95
N TYR A 6 7.68 -33.25 -19.17
CA TYR A 6 7.91 -33.04 -17.74
C TYR A 6 8.83 -31.84 -17.48
N VAL A 7 9.90 -31.69 -18.26
CA VAL A 7 10.79 -30.53 -18.17
C VAL A 7 10.05 -29.25 -18.55
N GLY A 8 9.24 -29.25 -19.60
CA GLY A 8 8.45 -28.11 -20.02
C GLY A 8 7.42 -27.67 -18.96
N VAL A 9 6.67 -28.63 -18.41
CA VAL A 9 5.70 -28.37 -17.33
C VAL A 9 6.40 -27.85 -16.08
N GLY A 10 7.49 -28.49 -15.64
CA GLY A 10 8.26 -28.06 -14.49
C GLY A 10 8.80 -26.64 -14.64
N THR A 11 9.36 -26.31 -15.81
CA THR A 11 9.87 -24.96 -16.11
C THR A 11 8.74 -23.94 -16.12
N SER A 12 7.59 -24.26 -16.70
CA SER A 12 6.42 -23.39 -16.73
C SER A 12 5.90 -23.09 -15.32
N ILE A 13 5.83 -24.10 -14.46
CA ILE A 13 5.42 -23.91 -13.05
C ILE A 13 6.42 -23.00 -12.31
N ILE A 14 7.72 -23.23 -12.46
CA ILE A 14 8.75 -22.40 -11.83
C ILE A 14 8.67 -20.95 -12.30
N LEU A 15 8.50 -20.72 -13.59
CA LEU A 15 8.36 -19.36 -14.14
C LEU A 15 7.08 -18.69 -13.67
N PHE A 16 5.97 -19.42 -13.59
CA PHE A 16 4.71 -18.94 -13.05
C PHE A 16 4.86 -18.53 -11.58
N LEU A 17 5.41 -19.40 -10.76
CA LEU A 17 5.66 -19.12 -9.34
C LEU A 17 6.57 -17.90 -9.16
N LYS A 18 7.65 -17.79 -9.96
CA LYS A 18 8.53 -16.63 -9.93
C LYS A 18 7.83 -15.33 -10.31
N LYS A 19 6.86 -15.37 -11.23
CA LYS A 19 6.08 -14.19 -11.64
C LYS A 19 5.08 -13.79 -10.56
N VAL A 20 4.37 -14.76 -9.98
CA VAL A 20 3.32 -14.52 -8.97
C VAL A 20 3.92 -14.11 -7.61
N ALA A 21 5.11 -14.62 -7.28
CA ALA A 21 5.77 -14.36 -6.00
C ALA A 21 6.44 -12.98 -5.87
N ARG A 22 6.25 -12.06 -6.82
CA ARG A 22 6.82 -10.71 -6.75
C ARG A 22 5.69 -9.68 -6.59
N PRO A 23 5.39 -9.21 -5.37
CA PRO A 23 4.55 -8.04 -5.20
C PRO A 23 5.27 -6.84 -5.81
N GLU A 24 4.58 -6.07 -6.60
CA GLU A 24 5.08 -4.77 -7.04
C GLU A 24 4.68 -3.73 -5.99
N MET A 25 5.68 -2.98 -5.54
CA MET A 25 5.45 -1.83 -4.68
C MET A 25 5.91 -0.58 -5.43
N VAL A 26 4.98 0.31 -5.63
CA VAL A 26 5.21 1.57 -6.33
C VAL A 26 5.02 2.70 -5.33
N GLU A 27 6.03 3.53 -5.17
CA GLU A 27 5.95 4.73 -4.36
C GLU A 27 5.32 5.86 -5.17
N TYR A 28 4.40 6.59 -4.56
CA TYR A 28 3.71 7.71 -5.17
C TYR A 28 4.04 9.01 -4.45
N THR A 29 4.13 10.06 -5.22
CA THR A 29 4.27 11.43 -4.72
C THR A 29 3.26 12.34 -5.42
N PHE A 30 3.07 13.54 -4.90
CA PHE A 30 2.27 14.54 -5.58
C PHE A 30 3.12 15.29 -6.61
N ASN A 31 2.65 15.31 -7.86
CA ASN A 31 3.27 16.13 -8.90
C ASN A 31 2.99 17.64 -8.65
N LYS A 32 3.58 18.51 -9.47
CA LYS A 32 3.41 19.97 -9.36
C LYS A 32 1.96 20.42 -9.52
N GLU A 33 1.10 19.58 -10.09
CA GLU A 33 -0.32 19.81 -10.31
C GLU A 33 -1.18 19.28 -9.15
N GLY A 34 -0.54 18.71 -8.11
CA GLY A 34 -1.22 18.15 -6.95
C GLY A 34 -1.88 16.79 -7.20
N GLN A 35 -1.55 16.11 -8.30
CA GLN A 35 -2.03 14.77 -8.61
C GLN A 35 -1.05 13.72 -8.10
N LEU A 36 -1.60 12.55 -7.71
CA LEU A 36 -0.79 11.41 -7.31
C LEU A 36 -0.14 10.79 -8.55
N ALA A 37 1.17 10.81 -8.62
CA ALA A 37 1.95 10.22 -9.70
C ALA A 37 3.00 9.25 -9.14
N GLU A 38 3.39 8.28 -9.94
CA GLU A 38 4.48 7.38 -9.61
C GLU A 38 5.78 8.18 -9.44
N MET A 39 6.48 7.90 -8.33
CA MET A 39 7.73 8.58 -8.02
C MET A 39 8.87 7.91 -8.77
N ASP A 40 9.58 8.66 -9.61
CA ASP A 40 10.82 8.17 -10.20
C ASP A 40 11.92 8.10 -9.11
N LYS A 41 12.81 7.12 -9.23
CA LYS A 41 13.92 6.88 -8.28
C LYS A 41 14.85 8.09 -8.09
N SER A 42 14.80 9.05 -9.01
CA SER A 42 15.57 10.32 -8.97
C SER A 42 14.80 11.48 -8.36
N GLU A 43 13.50 11.33 -8.10
CA GLU A 43 12.66 12.40 -7.58
C GLU A 43 12.63 12.40 -6.04
N GLN A 44 12.46 13.59 -5.48
CA GLN A 44 12.25 13.77 -4.05
C GLN A 44 10.74 13.82 -3.76
N ARG A 45 10.32 13.25 -2.63
CA ARG A 45 8.94 13.35 -2.17
C ARG A 45 8.52 14.80 -2.02
N SER A 46 7.32 15.13 -2.45
CA SER A 46 6.73 16.46 -2.22
C SER A 46 6.57 16.76 -0.73
N VAL A 47 6.31 15.73 0.08
CA VAL A 47 6.31 15.79 1.55
C VAL A 47 7.32 14.77 2.06
N PRO A 48 8.56 15.14 2.40
CA PRO A 48 9.62 14.22 2.79
C PRO A 48 9.27 13.32 3.98
N GLN A 49 8.32 13.74 4.81
CA GLN A 49 7.91 13.04 6.02
C GLN A 49 6.85 11.95 5.77
N VAL A 50 6.23 11.91 4.60
CA VAL A 50 5.17 10.94 4.25
C VAL A 50 5.53 10.20 2.98
N SER A 51 5.52 8.88 3.03
CA SER A 51 5.63 8.01 1.85
C SER A 51 4.28 7.35 1.59
N ILE A 52 3.84 7.33 0.34
CA ILE A 52 2.63 6.65 -0.09
C ILE A 52 3.06 5.48 -0.96
N VAL A 53 2.84 4.27 -0.48
CA VAL A 53 3.27 3.04 -1.14
C VAL A 53 2.05 2.27 -1.60
N HIS A 54 1.98 2.00 -2.89
CA HIS A 54 0.97 1.11 -3.48
C HIS A 54 1.48 -0.33 -3.39
N VAL A 55 0.70 -1.18 -2.75
CA VAL A 55 0.99 -2.61 -2.70
C VAL A 55 0.16 -3.29 -3.77
N GLU A 56 0.80 -3.92 -4.73
CA GLU A 56 0.16 -4.63 -5.82
C GLU A 56 0.52 -6.11 -5.79
N GLY A 57 -0.48 -6.94 -6.03
CA GLY A 57 -0.31 -8.39 -6.13
C GLY A 57 -0.64 -9.16 -4.88
N GLU A 58 -0.08 -10.35 -4.81
CA GLU A 58 -0.39 -11.33 -3.77
C GLU A 58 0.47 -11.13 -2.53
N LEU A 59 -0.15 -10.98 -1.37
CA LEU A 59 0.53 -10.92 -0.06
C LEU A 59 0.52 -12.31 0.61
N PHE A 60 1.23 -13.25 0.05
CA PHE A 60 1.33 -14.61 0.58
C PHE A 60 2.80 -15.04 0.75
N PHE A 61 3.02 -16.25 1.26
CA PHE A 61 4.31 -16.82 1.67
C PHE A 61 5.52 -16.45 0.79
N GLY A 62 5.40 -16.48 -0.55
CA GLY A 62 6.52 -16.18 -1.45
C GLY A 62 6.84 -14.69 -1.62
N ALA A 63 6.00 -13.80 -1.10
CA ALA A 63 6.10 -12.35 -1.29
C ALA A 63 6.51 -11.60 -0.02
N ALA A 64 6.38 -12.22 1.15
CA ALA A 64 6.58 -11.57 2.44
C ALA A 64 7.99 -11.01 2.61
N ASP A 65 9.03 -11.77 2.29
CA ASP A 65 10.42 -11.33 2.41
C ASP A 65 10.70 -10.13 1.49
N LEU A 66 10.18 -10.18 0.26
CA LEU A 66 10.38 -9.10 -0.70
C LEU A 66 9.64 -7.82 -0.28
N PHE A 67 8.43 -7.98 0.27
CA PHE A 67 7.66 -6.88 0.86
C PHE A 67 8.44 -6.24 2.01
N HIS A 68 8.94 -7.04 2.93
CA HIS A 68 9.72 -6.58 4.07
C HIS A 68 10.98 -5.83 3.63
N ASP A 69 11.77 -6.38 2.70
CA ASP A 69 12.99 -5.75 2.20
C ASP A 69 12.72 -4.41 1.50
N GLN A 70 11.67 -4.32 0.72
CA GLN A 70 11.31 -3.07 0.04
C GLN A 70 10.82 -2.02 1.04
N MET A 71 9.98 -2.41 1.99
CA MET A 71 9.50 -1.51 3.04
C MET A 71 10.64 -1.03 3.94
N ARG A 72 11.59 -1.90 4.24
CA ARG A 72 12.77 -1.52 5.00
C ARG A 72 13.58 -0.44 4.31
N ARG A 73 13.80 -0.56 3.00
CA ARG A 73 14.50 0.47 2.20
C ARG A 73 13.79 1.82 2.22
N ILE A 74 12.47 1.83 2.06
CA ILE A 74 11.66 3.06 2.17
C ILE A 74 11.81 3.66 3.57
N CYS A 75 11.79 2.81 4.59
CA CYS A 75 11.95 3.22 5.98
C CYS A 75 13.37 3.61 6.38
N GLU A 76 14.40 3.47 5.56
CA GLU A 76 15.75 3.98 5.84
C GLU A 76 15.88 5.50 5.67
N GLU A 77 14.95 6.13 4.99
CA GLU A 77 14.93 7.58 4.76
C GLU A 77 14.85 8.38 6.08
N PRO A 78 15.83 9.26 6.38
CA PRO A 78 15.93 9.90 7.70
C PRO A 78 14.73 10.79 8.06
N ASN A 79 14.14 11.44 7.07
CA ASN A 79 13.05 12.40 7.27
C ASN A 79 11.67 11.73 7.30
N LEU A 80 11.58 10.45 6.95
CA LEU A 80 10.33 9.74 6.89
C LEU A 80 9.76 9.51 8.29
N LYS A 81 8.50 9.89 8.50
CA LYS A 81 7.76 9.68 9.75
C LYS A 81 6.55 8.77 9.57
N ILE A 82 5.92 8.84 8.41
CA ILE A 82 4.66 8.13 8.16
C ILE A 82 4.73 7.41 6.82
N VAL A 83 4.30 6.16 6.81
CA VAL A 83 4.06 5.38 5.60
C VAL A 83 2.57 5.11 5.47
N VAL A 84 2.00 5.48 4.32
CA VAL A 84 0.62 5.13 3.94
C VAL A 84 0.68 3.98 2.94
N LEU A 85 0.28 2.79 3.36
CA LEU A 85 0.14 1.63 2.48
C LEU A 85 -1.23 1.61 1.84
N LYS A 86 -1.29 1.68 0.51
CA LYS A 86 -2.53 1.51 -0.27
C LYS A 86 -2.69 0.03 -0.64
N MET A 87 -3.75 -0.58 -0.11
CA MET A 87 -3.97 -2.03 -0.15
C MET A 87 -5.01 -2.48 -1.20
N ARG A 88 -5.49 -1.57 -2.07
CA ARG A 88 -6.55 -1.88 -3.05
C ARG A 88 -6.22 -3.06 -3.94
N ASN A 89 -5.01 -3.09 -4.48
CA ASN A 89 -4.55 -4.08 -5.43
C ASN A 89 -3.81 -5.25 -4.75
N ALA A 90 -3.70 -5.20 -3.41
CA ALA A 90 -3.22 -6.33 -2.65
C ALA A 90 -4.31 -7.41 -2.53
N HIS A 91 -3.89 -8.67 -2.59
CA HIS A 91 -4.77 -9.83 -2.54
C HIS A 91 -4.19 -10.89 -1.59
N ASN A 92 -5.08 -11.78 -1.11
CA ASN A 92 -4.71 -13.00 -0.40
C ASN A 92 -3.74 -12.78 0.77
N LEU A 93 -4.07 -11.84 1.67
CA LEU A 93 -3.32 -11.67 2.91
C LEU A 93 -3.47 -12.97 3.75
N ASP A 94 -2.41 -13.74 3.83
CA ASP A 94 -2.32 -14.95 4.63
C ASP A 94 -1.55 -14.73 5.95
N ALA A 95 -1.33 -15.79 6.71
CA ALA A 95 -0.59 -15.72 7.97
C ALA A 95 0.83 -15.17 7.79
N THR A 96 1.49 -15.46 6.68
CA THR A 96 2.85 -14.98 6.40
C THR A 96 2.87 -13.51 6.05
N GLY A 97 1.88 -13.04 5.29
CA GLY A 97 1.70 -11.60 5.03
C GLY A 97 1.38 -10.81 6.30
N VAL A 98 0.60 -11.41 7.22
CA VAL A 98 0.35 -10.84 8.55
C VAL A 98 1.63 -10.73 9.37
N MET A 99 2.46 -11.77 9.40
CA MET A 99 3.76 -11.75 10.09
C MET A 99 4.68 -10.67 9.51
N ALA A 100 4.72 -10.52 8.20
CA ALA A 100 5.51 -9.47 7.55
C ALA A 100 5.02 -8.05 7.90
N LEU A 101 3.71 -7.85 8.05
CA LEU A 101 3.14 -6.60 8.54
C LEU A 101 3.49 -6.35 10.02
N GLU A 102 3.47 -7.38 10.85
CA GLU A 102 3.83 -7.30 12.26
C GLU A 102 5.31 -6.92 12.43
N GLU A 103 6.21 -7.57 11.69
CA GLU A 103 7.63 -7.23 11.65
C GLU A 103 7.87 -5.79 11.20
N LEU A 104 7.14 -5.35 10.16
CA LEU A 104 7.19 -3.97 9.68
C LEU A 104 6.75 -2.98 10.77
N LEU A 105 5.66 -3.27 11.48
CA LEU A 105 5.18 -2.42 12.57
C LEU A 105 6.20 -2.28 13.69
N LEU A 106 6.82 -3.37 14.10
CA LEU A 106 7.88 -3.38 15.11
C LEU A 106 9.06 -2.52 14.64
N TYR A 107 9.54 -2.76 13.43
CA TYR A 107 10.65 -2.00 12.86
C TYR A 107 10.34 -0.49 12.73
N MET A 108 9.14 -0.13 12.31
CA MET A 108 8.73 1.27 12.23
C MET A 108 8.58 1.91 13.60
N GLY A 109 8.03 1.18 14.58
CA GLY A 109 7.90 1.63 15.97
C GLY A 109 9.24 1.94 16.61
N GLU A 110 10.26 1.10 16.42
CA GLU A 110 11.63 1.33 16.88
C GLU A 110 12.26 2.62 16.32
N LYS A 111 11.83 3.02 15.13
CA LYS A 111 12.28 4.24 14.46
C LYS A 111 11.40 5.46 14.75
N GLY A 112 10.38 5.32 15.60
CA GLY A 112 9.41 6.38 15.89
C GLY A 112 8.55 6.76 14.66
N ARG A 113 8.25 5.81 13.80
CA ARG A 113 7.47 5.98 12.56
C ARG A 113 6.09 5.36 12.69
N TYR A 114 5.16 5.84 11.89
CA TYR A 114 3.77 5.41 11.92
C TYR A 114 3.36 4.76 10.61
N LEU A 115 2.57 3.70 10.71
CA LEU A 115 1.94 3.01 9.59
C LEU A 115 0.46 3.36 9.52
N ILE A 116 0.01 3.71 8.33
CA ILE A 116 -1.41 3.92 8.02
C ILE A 116 -1.78 3.01 6.87
N LEU A 117 -2.85 2.25 7.00
CA LEU A 117 -3.38 1.43 5.91
C LEU A 117 -4.56 2.15 5.24
N SER A 118 -4.58 2.18 3.93
CA SER A 118 -5.69 2.73 3.15
C SER A 118 -6.20 1.75 2.10
N GLU A 119 -7.47 1.90 1.75
CA GLU A 119 -8.14 1.05 0.75
C GLU A 119 -8.10 -0.45 1.12
N VAL A 120 -8.24 -0.74 2.44
CA VAL A 120 -8.21 -2.11 2.96
C VAL A 120 -9.55 -2.79 2.68
N LYS A 121 -9.54 -3.93 2.00
CA LYS A 121 -10.73 -4.72 1.69
C LYS A 121 -11.30 -5.39 2.94
N ALA A 122 -12.60 -5.70 2.91
CA ALA A 122 -13.30 -6.28 4.05
C ALA A 122 -12.76 -7.66 4.46
N ASP A 123 -12.31 -8.47 3.50
CA ASP A 123 -11.67 -9.77 3.76
C ASP A 123 -10.33 -9.60 4.49
N MET A 124 -9.51 -8.61 4.07
CA MET A 124 -8.28 -8.27 4.76
C MET A 124 -8.52 -7.74 6.17
N VAL A 125 -9.51 -6.85 6.37
CA VAL A 125 -9.87 -6.36 7.72
C VAL A 125 -10.19 -7.54 8.65
N ARG A 126 -10.92 -8.54 8.16
CA ARG A 126 -11.21 -9.76 8.94
C ARG A 126 -9.94 -10.51 9.33
N VAL A 127 -8.98 -10.66 8.41
CA VAL A 127 -7.70 -11.32 8.69
C VAL A 127 -6.89 -10.53 9.71
N LEU A 128 -6.80 -9.20 9.56
CA LEU A 128 -6.09 -8.33 10.50
C LEU A 128 -6.70 -8.39 11.91
N LYS A 129 -8.03 -8.42 12.04
CA LYS A 129 -8.71 -8.57 13.32
C LYS A 129 -8.46 -9.94 13.96
N ASN A 130 -8.54 -11.00 13.18
CA ASN A 130 -8.33 -12.36 13.68
C ASN A 130 -6.90 -12.61 14.14
N SER A 131 -5.92 -11.88 13.60
CA SER A 131 -4.52 -11.99 13.96
C SER A 131 -4.11 -11.07 15.11
N GLY A 132 -4.95 -10.13 15.54
CA GLY A 132 -4.63 -9.14 16.57
C GLY A 132 -3.79 -7.96 16.07
N ILE A 133 -3.40 -7.96 14.79
CA ILE A 133 -2.58 -6.86 14.23
C ILE A 133 -3.40 -5.59 14.00
N TYR A 134 -4.72 -5.74 13.89
CA TYR A 134 -5.64 -4.61 13.75
C TYR A 134 -5.54 -3.64 14.92
N GLU A 135 -5.46 -4.17 16.14
CA GLU A 135 -5.30 -3.41 17.37
C GLU A 135 -3.90 -2.78 17.47
N GLN A 136 -2.86 -3.48 16.99
CA GLN A 136 -1.48 -2.97 16.99
C GLN A 136 -1.31 -1.76 16.03
N ILE A 137 -1.95 -1.80 14.84
CA ILE A 137 -1.96 -0.67 13.90
C ILE A 137 -2.80 0.49 14.45
N GLU A 138 -3.74 0.22 15.33
CA GLU A 138 -4.82 1.06 15.82
C GLU A 138 -5.92 1.31 14.74
N GLU A 139 -7.17 1.09 15.10
CA GLU A 139 -8.32 1.25 14.21
C GLU A 139 -8.34 2.59 13.46
N ARG A 140 -7.96 3.67 14.15
CA ARG A 140 -7.92 5.03 13.56
C ARG A 140 -6.89 5.22 12.44
N ASN A 141 -5.99 4.26 12.24
CA ASN A 141 -4.98 4.24 11.18
C ASN A 141 -5.33 3.25 10.06
N ILE A 142 -6.53 2.65 10.08
CA ILE A 142 -7.00 1.69 9.07
C ILE A 142 -8.23 2.25 8.37
N PHE A 143 -8.11 2.51 7.08
CA PHE A 143 -9.18 3.05 6.24
C PHE A 143 -9.60 2.00 5.21
N THR A 144 -10.86 1.59 5.28
CA THR A 144 -11.42 0.57 4.41
C THR A 144 -11.65 1.09 3.00
N ASP A 145 -11.65 0.18 2.03
CA ASP A 145 -12.00 0.52 0.64
C ASP A 145 -13.46 0.95 0.54
N GLU A 146 -13.69 2.05 -0.18
CA GLU A 146 -15.02 2.55 -0.53
C GLU A 146 -15.24 2.41 -2.04
N PRO A 147 -15.95 1.37 -2.52
CA PRO A 147 -16.13 1.14 -3.95
C PRO A 147 -16.82 2.29 -4.69
N SER A 148 -17.67 3.06 -3.98
CA SER A 148 -18.38 4.23 -4.51
C SER A 148 -17.46 5.45 -4.71
N ASN A 149 -16.39 5.57 -3.92
CA ASN A 149 -15.43 6.66 -4.00
C ASN A 149 -14.00 6.17 -3.74
N PRO A 150 -13.31 5.70 -4.77
CA PRO A 150 -12.00 5.08 -4.66
C PRO A 150 -10.91 5.93 -4.00
N THR A 151 -11.02 7.25 -4.05
CA THR A 151 -10.02 8.17 -3.50
C THR A 151 -10.28 8.57 -2.05
N MET A 152 -11.48 8.31 -1.52
CA MET A 152 -11.89 8.76 -0.20
C MET A 152 -11.05 8.13 0.91
N SER A 153 -10.79 6.84 0.83
CA SER A 153 -9.98 6.12 1.81
C SER A 153 -8.56 6.70 1.90
N THR A 154 -7.91 6.92 0.75
CA THR A 154 -6.59 7.55 0.69
C THR A 154 -6.63 9.00 1.21
N ALA A 155 -7.66 9.77 0.89
CA ALA A 155 -7.82 11.13 1.39
C ALA A 155 -7.93 11.17 2.93
N LYS A 156 -8.71 10.25 3.52
CA LYS A 156 -8.82 10.08 4.98
C LYS A 156 -7.47 9.69 5.60
N ALA A 157 -6.74 8.78 4.98
CA ALA A 157 -5.41 8.35 5.43
C ALA A 157 -4.40 9.51 5.41
N LEU A 158 -4.40 10.34 4.36
CA LEU A 158 -3.54 11.52 4.27
C LEU A 158 -3.90 12.60 5.27
N LYS A 159 -5.20 12.82 5.51
CA LYS A 159 -5.65 13.70 6.58
C LYS A 159 -5.13 13.21 7.94
N ARG A 160 -5.24 11.90 8.20
CA ARG A 160 -4.71 11.29 9.42
C ARG A 160 -3.19 11.46 9.54
N ALA A 161 -2.44 11.31 8.44
CA ALA A 161 -1.00 11.56 8.41
C ALA A 161 -0.68 13.02 8.76
N LYS A 162 -1.43 13.98 8.22
CA LYS A 162 -1.29 15.39 8.54
C LYS A 162 -1.56 15.67 10.03
N ASP A 163 -2.61 15.08 10.59
CA ASP A 163 -2.94 15.22 12.02
C ASP A 163 -1.80 14.71 12.92
N HIS A 164 -1.12 13.64 12.51
CA HIS A 164 0.04 13.08 13.21
C HIS A 164 1.28 13.98 13.17
N LEU A 165 1.49 14.66 12.05
CA LEU A 165 2.66 15.55 11.87
C LEU A 165 2.53 16.86 12.64
N GLY A 166 1.33 17.18 13.17
CA GLY A 166 1.01 18.50 13.68
C GLY A 166 0.96 19.51 12.54
N ASP A 167 0.54 20.74 12.82
CA ASP A 167 0.27 21.78 11.80
C ASP A 167 1.53 22.33 11.07
N THR A 168 2.66 21.66 11.15
CA THR A 168 3.90 22.06 10.51
C THR A 168 3.96 21.57 9.06
N GLN A 169 3.43 22.42 8.15
CA GLN A 169 3.80 22.47 6.71
C GLN A 169 3.74 21.16 5.88
N ALA A 170 2.79 20.30 6.12
CA ALA A 170 2.42 19.29 5.12
C ALA A 170 1.24 19.84 4.31
N ASP A 171 1.52 20.63 3.29
CA ASP A 171 0.51 21.05 2.31
C ASP A 171 0.19 19.84 1.41
N VAL A 172 -0.46 18.83 2.00
CA VAL A 172 -1.00 17.69 1.27
C VAL A 172 -2.29 18.17 0.61
N SER A 173 -2.17 18.71 -0.59
CA SER A 173 -3.31 19.10 -1.40
C SER A 173 -4.04 17.83 -1.84
N ILE A 174 -5.13 17.51 -1.16
CA ILE A 174 -6.00 16.40 -1.53
C ILE A 174 -6.89 16.88 -2.67
N TYR A 175 -6.46 16.65 -3.90
CA TYR A 175 -7.33 16.83 -5.06
C TYR A 175 -8.29 15.66 -5.17
N VAL A 176 -9.51 15.85 -4.70
CA VAL A 176 -10.63 14.97 -5.05
C VAL A 176 -10.97 15.24 -6.50
N ASP A 177 -10.76 14.25 -7.36
CA ASP A 177 -11.15 14.36 -8.77
C ASP A 177 -12.67 14.47 -8.91
N ARG A 178 -13.17 15.70 -8.97
CA ARG A 178 -14.59 16.02 -9.22
C ARG A 178 -15.01 15.74 -10.67
N MET A 179 -14.09 15.36 -11.54
CA MET A 179 -14.40 15.15 -12.96
C MET A 179 -15.10 13.84 -13.27
N ARG A 180 -14.98 12.81 -12.41
CA ARG A 180 -15.62 11.51 -12.66
C ARG A 180 -17.12 11.48 -12.35
N ASP A 181 -17.63 12.42 -11.57
CA ASP A 181 -19.06 12.48 -11.22
C ASP A 181 -19.94 13.15 -12.30
N LYS A 182 -19.35 13.95 -13.19
CA LYS A 182 -20.09 14.62 -14.28
C LYS A 182 -20.42 13.70 -15.46
N THR A 183 -19.70 12.62 -15.64
CA THR A 183 -19.94 11.69 -16.77
C THR A 183 -21.10 10.72 -16.50
N LYS A 184 -21.53 10.55 -15.24
CA LYS A 184 -22.68 9.69 -14.90
C LYS A 184 -24.04 10.41 -14.88
N GLN A 185 -24.08 11.73 -15.01
CA GLN A 185 -25.33 12.50 -15.05
C GLN A 185 -25.76 12.95 -16.45
N GLY A 186 -25.01 12.60 -17.48
CA GLY A 186 -25.22 13.06 -18.86
C GLY A 186 -25.93 12.09 -19.80
N GLU A 187 -26.28 10.88 -19.38
CA GLU A 187 -27.00 9.92 -20.24
C GLU A 187 -28.28 9.43 -19.60
N ARG A 188 -29.37 10.17 -19.83
CA ARG A 188 -30.72 9.62 -19.98
C ARG A 188 -31.45 10.40 -21.04
N PRO A 189 -32.08 9.66 -21.97
CA PRO A 189 -32.83 10.24 -23.10
C PRO A 189 -34.14 10.88 -22.66
#